data_b6520aae7cc5793c82095c90af006085
#
_entry.id   b6520aae7cc5793c82095c90af006085
#
_cell.length_a   1.000
_cell.length_b   1.000
_cell.length_c   1.000
_cell.angle_alpha   90.00
_cell.angle_beta   90.00
_cell.angle_gamma   90.00
#
_symmetry.space_group_name_H-M   'P 1'
#
loop_
_entity.id
_entity.type
_entity.pdbx_description
1 polymer ?
#
loop_
_entity_poly.entity_id
_entity_poly.type
_entity_poly.pdbx_seq_one_letter_code
_entity_poly.pdbx_strand_id
1 'polypeptide(L)'
;MKLPFVKCLALIFMLNIICNNVALAESHRFEIANSKVVTIESTVLGKKYDLFIKVPRSYFLAKNKSKKYPVLYLNDGPYTFKVAAGVTHMRNMDKVIVVGISFAHGENGQFSRVRDLTPVVDQSWTKYTTGGATDYLAFIEKEVFQYIERNYRVNTEQKILSGQSLGGSFAAWVLLTKPELFSTYILTSPSLWFKNDWIFELENKYAEKNKSLQANVFMATGALETLENGMKEDMVAGHVKFANRLRSRNYQGLKLADEVVEGTDHYSTFPVGLSKGLVLFYESQ
;
A
#
# COMPACT_ATOMS: atom_id res chain seq x y z
N MET A 1 19.90 -37.49 94.10
CA MET A 1 20.69 -37.39 92.86
C MET A 1 19.72 -36.98 91.75
N LYS A 2 19.73 -35.74 91.39
CA LYS A 2 18.73 -35.16 90.49
C LYS A 2 19.34 -34.97 89.06
N LEU A 3 18.78 -35.59 88.04
CA LEU A 3 19.14 -35.33 86.63
C LEU A 3 18.61 -33.97 86.18
N PRO A 4 19.36 -33.20 85.36
CA PRO A 4 18.86 -31.95 84.82
C PRO A 4 18.08 -32.17 83.52
N PHE A 5 17.01 -31.45 83.45
CA PHE A 5 16.13 -31.32 82.27
C PHE A 5 16.87 -30.65 81.15
N VAL A 6 17.07 -31.35 80.03
CA VAL A 6 17.54 -30.73 78.78
C VAL A 6 16.32 -30.22 78.05
N LYS A 7 16.22 -28.89 77.94
CA LYS A 7 15.22 -28.23 77.09
C LYS A 7 15.63 -28.37 75.63
N CYS A 8 14.94 -29.19 74.88
CA CYS A 8 14.99 -29.16 73.39
C CYS A 8 14.35 -27.92 72.88
N LEU A 9 15.16 -26.99 72.40
CA LEU A 9 14.70 -25.83 71.63
C LEU A 9 14.45 -26.30 70.17
N ALA A 10 13.17 -26.49 69.80
CA ALA A 10 12.79 -26.77 68.43
C ALA A 10 12.91 -25.45 67.63
N LEU A 11 13.97 -25.36 66.87
CA LEU A 11 14.13 -24.26 65.89
C LEU A 11 13.19 -24.55 64.74
N ILE A 12 12.02 -23.87 64.74
CA ILE A 12 11.10 -23.84 63.58
C ILE A 12 11.75 -22.98 62.54
N PHE A 13 12.42 -23.62 61.58
CA PHE A 13 12.81 -22.94 60.32
C PHE A 13 11.53 -22.68 59.54
N MET A 14 10.97 -21.49 59.68
CA MET A 14 10.00 -21.00 58.71
C MET A 14 10.71 -20.82 57.35
N LEU A 15 10.61 -21.82 56.52
CA LEU A 15 10.96 -21.70 55.10
C LEU A 15 9.93 -20.77 54.47
N ASN A 16 10.24 -19.48 54.42
CA ASN A 16 9.54 -18.55 53.55
C ASN A 16 9.76 -18.98 52.10
N ILE A 17 8.89 -19.83 51.59
CA ILE A 17 8.76 -20.06 50.15
C ILE A 17 8.26 -18.74 49.57
N ILE A 18 9.18 -17.90 49.17
CA ILE A 18 8.88 -16.77 48.28
C ILE A 18 8.44 -17.44 47.00
N CYS A 19 7.14 -17.63 46.84
CA CYS A 19 6.55 -17.90 45.53
C CYS A 19 6.85 -16.70 44.68
N ASN A 20 8.00 -16.71 44.02
CA ASN A 20 8.20 -15.83 42.86
C ASN A 20 7.12 -16.23 41.87
N ASN A 21 6.02 -15.48 41.87
CA ASN A 21 5.06 -15.51 40.78
C ASN A 21 5.79 -14.99 39.52
N VAL A 22 6.60 -15.84 38.93
CA VAL A 22 7.10 -15.61 37.58
C VAL A 22 5.86 -15.67 36.72
N ALA A 23 5.46 -14.52 36.19
CA ALA A 23 4.40 -14.46 35.21
C ALA A 23 4.80 -15.40 34.07
N LEU A 24 4.08 -16.50 33.92
CA LEU A 24 4.26 -17.39 32.76
C LEU A 24 3.75 -16.63 31.54
N ALA A 25 4.67 -16.10 30.74
CA ALA A 25 4.34 -15.45 29.49
C ALA A 25 4.19 -16.53 28.42
N GLU A 26 2.98 -16.64 27.85
CA GLU A 26 2.72 -17.47 26.68
C GLU A 26 2.87 -16.59 25.45
N SER A 27 3.68 -17.01 24.48
CA SER A 27 3.89 -16.27 23.25
C SER A 27 2.95 -16.78 22.16
N HIS A 28 2.20 -15.86 21.55
CA HIS A 28 1.36 -16.14 20.41
C HIS A 28 1.85 -15.34 19.20
N ARG A 29 1.60 -15.85 17.99
CA ARG A 29 1.85 -15.06 16.78
C ARG A 29 0.87 -13.89 16.72
N PHE A 30 1.36 -12.70 16.42
CA PHE A 30 0.51 -11.57 16.12
C PHE A 30 0.00 -11.66 14.68
N GLU A 31 -1.30 -11.60 14.50
CA GLU A 31 -1.95 -11.61 13.20
C GLU A 31 -2.75 -10.33 12.98
N ILE A 32 -2.78 -9.84 11.74
CA ILE A 32 -3.63 -8.72 11.37
C ILE A 32 -5.07 -9.22 11.30
N ALA A 33 -5.91 -8.74 12.21
CA ALA A 33 -7.31 -9.17 12.28
C ALA A 33 -8.06 -8.95 10.95
N ASN A 34 -8.94 -9.90 10.59
CA ASN A 34 -9.75 -9.90 9.37
C ASN A 34 -8.91 -9.87 8.08
N SER A 35 -7.69 -10.37 8.12
CA SER A 35 -6.84 -10.52 6.95
C SER A 35 -6.59 -11.99 6.61
N LYS A 36 -6.26 -12.22 5.36
CA LYS A 36 -5.76 -13.50 4.85
C LYS A 36 -4.85 -13.29 3.66
N VAL A 37 -4.10 -14.33 3.33
CA VAL A 37 -3.28 -14.40 2.12
C VAL A 37 -3.90 -15.43 1.18
N VAL A 38 -3.95 -15.11 -0.10
CA VAL A 38 -4.43 -16.01 -1.16
C VAL A 38 -3.44 -15.96 -2.31
N THR A 39 -2.99 -17.13 -2.76
CA THR A 39 -2.12 -17.22 -3.93
C THR A 39 -2.97 -17.32 -5.20
N ILE A 40 -2.68 -16.48 -6.19
CA ILE A 40 -3.20 -16.57 -7.56
C ILE A 40 -2.10 -17.07 -8.47
N GLU A 41 -2.40 -18.08 -9.25
CA GLU A 41 -1.58 -18.52 -10.37
C GLU A 41 -2.07 -17.79 -11.62
N SER A 42 -1.31 -16.76 -12.01
CA SER A 42 -1.69 -15.92 -13.14
C SER A 42 -1.48 -16.63 -14.46
N THR A 43 -2.52 -16.74 -15.26
CA THR A 43 -2.45 -17.22 -16.64
C THR A 43 -1.91 -16.16 -17.60
N VAL A 44 -2.13 -14.88 -17.27
CA VAL A 44 -1.60 -13.74 -18.04
C VAL A 44 -0.09 -13.65 -17.93
N LEU A 45 0.46 -13.80 -16.70
CA LEU A 45 1.89 -13.62 -16.43
C LEU A 45 2.67 -14.94 -16.38
N GLY A 46 1.99 -16.10 -16.31
CA GLY A 46 2.64 -17.40 -16.10
C GLY A 46 3.37 -17.51 -14.77
N LYS A 47 2.95 -16.76 -13.75
CA LYS A 47 3.60 -16.63 -12.44
C LYS A 47 2.58 -16.65 -11.31
N LYS A 48 3.07 -16.96 -10.09
CA LYS A 48 2.24 -16.93 -8.89
C LYS A 48 2.46 -15.63 -8.12
N TYR A 49 1.37 -15.06 -7.62
CA TYR A 49 1.37 -13.87 -6.76
C TYR A 49 0.48 -14.12 -5.55
N ASP A 50 0.87 -13.59 -4.40
CA ASP A 50 0.01 -13.57 -3.23
C ASP A 50 -0.81 -12.27 -3.21
N LEU A 51 -2.08 -12.40 -2.85
CA LEU A 51 -2.93 -11.29 -2.47
C LEU A 51 -3.06 -11.26 -0.95
N PHE A 52 -2.57 -10.20 -0.34
CA PHE A 52 -2.82 -9.87 1.07
C PHE A 52 -4.14 -9.13 1.16
N ILE A 53 -5.14 -9.71 1.80
CA ILE A 53 -6.49 -9.15 1.80
C ILE A 53 -6.94 -8.89 3.22
N LYS A 54 -7.38 -7.65 3.52
CA LYS A 54 -8.00 -7.28 4.80
C LYS A 54 -9.38 -6.69 4.55
N VAL A 55 -10.40 -7.19 5.25
CA VAL A 55 -11.73 -6.57 5.24
C VAL A 55 -11.95 -5.71 6.49
N PRO A 56 -12.75 -4.63 6.40
CA PRO A 56 -13.04 -3.79 7.54
C PRO A 56 -13.84 -4.55 8.63
N ARG A 57 -13.70 -4.15 9.89
CA ARG A 57 -14.42 -4.76 11.02
C ARG A 57 -15.92 -4.80 10.82
N SER A 58 -16.45 -3.78 10.16
CA SER A 58 -17.89 -3.70 9.85
C SER A 58 -18.37 -4.73 8.84
N TYR A 59 -17.46 -5.42 8.13
CA TYR A 59 -17.78 -6.39 7.09
C TYR A 59 -18.64 -7.55 7.62
N PHE A 60 -18.37 -8.05 8.83
CA PHE A 60 -19.08 -9.22 9.40
C PHE A 60 -20.32 -8.86 10.22
N LEU A 61 -20.63 -7.58 10.38
CA LEU A 61 -21.83 -7.17 11.14
C LEU A 61 -23.12 -7.56 10.39
N ALA A 62 -24.07 -8.15 11.12
CA ALA A 62 -25.33 -8.61 10.55
C ALA A 62 -26.06 -7.51 9.76
N LYS A 63 -26.07 -6.28 10.28
CA LYS A 63 -26.68 -5.11 9.62
C LYS A 63 -26.00 -4.70 8.29
N ASN A 64 -24.81 -5.20 8.00
CA ASN A 64 -24.01 -4.86 6.81
C ASN A 64 -23.94 -6.01 5.79
N LYS A 65 -24.81 -7.02 5.88
CA LYS A 65 -24.79 -8.18 4.96
C LYS A 65 -24.91 -7.80 3.49
N SER A 66 -25.65 -6.75 3.17
CA SER A 66 -25.81 -6.22 1.79
C SER A 66 -24.87 -5.07 1.45
N LYS A 67 -24.11 -4.56 2.43
CA LYS A 67 -23.19 -3.42 2.20
C LYS A 67 -22.06 -3.84 1.29
N LYS A 68 -21.81 -3.04 0.24
CA LYS A 68 -20.62 -3.12 -0.62
C LYS A 68 -19.58 -2.13 -0.15
N TYR A 69 -18.32 -2.48 -0.36
CA TYR A 69 -17.16 -1.72 0.15
C TYR A 69 -16.25 -1.28 -0.99
N PRO A 70 -15.69 -0.08 -0.95
CA PRO A 70 -14.60 0.33 -1.81
C PRO A 70 -13.41 -0.63 -1.65
N VAL A 71 -12.56 -0.73 -2.67
CA VAL A 71 -11.36 -1.57 -2.61
C VAL A 71 -10.11 -0.71 -2.85
N LEU A 72 -9.17 -0.80 -1.93
CA LEU A 72 -7.83 -0.22 -2.05
C LEU A 72 -6.86 -1.28 -2.56
N TYR A 73 -6.39 -1.13 -3.78
CA TYR A 73 -5.36 -1.96 -4.39
C TYR A 73 -3.98 -1.32 -4.23
N LEU A 74 -3.02 -2.14 -3.83
CA LEU A 74 -1.65 -1.73 -3.53
C LEU A 74 -0.65 -2.60 -4.27
N ASN A 75 0.29 -1.98 -4.96
CA ASN A 75 1.50 -2.66 -5.40
C ASN A 75 2.46 -2.87 -4.22
N ASP A 76 3.49 -3.69 -4.41
CA ASP A 76 4.51 -3.94 -3.38
C ASP A 76 3.91 -4.48 -2.06
N GLY A 77 2.94 -5.40 -2.16
CA GLY A 77 2.12 -5.90 -1.05
C GLY A 77 2.87 -6.30 0.21
N PRO A 78 4.02 -7.02 0.15
CA PRO A 78 4.79 -7.36 1.34
C PRO A 78 5.21 -6.17 2.19
N TYR A 79 5.35 -5.00 1.58
CA TYR A 79 5.69 -3.73 2.24
C TYR A 79 4.43 -2.88 2.51
N THR A 80 3.68 -2.56 1.48
CA THR A 80 2.59 -1.58 1.51
C THR A 80 1.37 -2.05 2.28
N PHE A 81 1.06 -3.35 2.24
CA PHE A 81 -0.11 -3.92 2.91
C PHE A 81 -0.06 -3.75 4.44
N LYS A 82 1.10 -3.94 5.06
CA LYS A 82 1.25 -3.77 6.51
C LYS A 82 0.98 -2.33 6.94
N VAL A 83 1.49 -1.37 6.17
CA VAL A 83 1.25 0.05 6.39
C VAL A 83 -0.23 0.38 6.19
N ALA A 84 -0.82 -0.05 5.08
CA ALA A 84 -2.23 0.18 4.79
C ALA A 84 -3.16 -0.48 5.81
N ALA A 85 -2.83 -1.68 6.27
CA ALA A 85 -3.58 -2.35 7.33
C ALA A 85 -3.53 -1.58 8.65
N GLY A 86 -2.39 -0.98 8.99
CA GLY A 86 -2.24 -0.09 10.15
C GLY A 86 -3.05 1.20 9.99
N VAL A 87 -2.90 1.90 8.87
CA VAL A 87 -3.65 3.12 8.56
C VAL A 87 -5.16 2.87 8.59
N THR A 88 -5.61 1.80 7.93
CA THR A 88 -7.05 1.45 7.89
C THR A 88 -7.54 0.72 9.15
N HIS A 89 -6.70 0.57 10.18
CA HIS A 89 -7.13 0.09 11.51
C HIS A 89 -7.80 1.21 12.31
N MET A 90 -7.47 2.46 12.05
CA MET A 90 -8.06 3.61 12.75
C MET A 90 -9.56 3.68 12.54
N ARG A 91 -10.30 4.09 13.59
CA ARG A 91 -11.77 4.01 13.63
C ARG A 91 -12.46 4.64 12.41
N ASN A 92 -11.98 5.80 11.96
CA ASN A 92 -12.59 6.52 10.86
C ASN A 92 -12.06 6.10 9.48
N MET A 93 -11.01 5.27 9.45
CA MET A 93 -10.33 4.83 8.23
C MET A 93 -10.71 3.39 7.83
N ASP A 94 -11.38 2.63 8.72
CA ASP A 94 -11.72 1.22 8.52
C ASP A 94 -12.97 1.05 7.65
N LYS A 95 -12.91 1.54 6.40
CA LYS A 95 -14.05 1.62 5.48
C LYS A 95 -13.83 0.91 4.15
N VAL A 96 -12.61 0.44 3.86
CA VAL A 96 -12.23 -0.18 2.59
C VAL A 96 -11.77 -1.63 2.78
N ILE A 97 -11.94 -2.44 1.75
CA ILE A 97 -11.20 -3.71 1.61
C ILE A 97 -9.81 -3.35 1.11
N VAL A 98 -8.77 -3.84 1.77
CA VAL A 98 -7.38 -3.62 1.36
C VAL A 98 -6.88 -4.86 0.63
N VAL A 99 -6.29 -4.69 -0.54
CA VAL A 99 -5.71 -5.76 -1.37
C VAL A 99 -4.29 -5.36 -1.74
N GLY A 100 -3.30 -5.99 -1.12
CA GLY A 100 -1.89 -5.83 -1.47
C GLY A 100 -1.45 -6.96 -2.40
N ILE A 101 -0.86 -6.64 -3.55
CA ILE A 101 -0.35 -7.62 -4.51
C ILE A 101 1.13 -7.83 -4.24
N SER A 102 1.55 -9.08 -4.05
CA SER A 102 2.95 -9.44 -3.77
C SER A 102 3.85 -9.25 -4.99
N PHE A 103 5.12 -9.56 -4.79
CA PHE A 103 6.06 -9.87 -5.87
C PHE A 103 5.80 -11.29 -6.39
N ALA A 104 6.24 -11.58 -7.62
CA ALA A 104 6.14 -12.92 -8.19
C ALA A 104 6.91 -13.94 -7.32
N HIS A 105 6.30 -15.10 -7.10
CA HIS A 105 6.93 -16.19 -6.34
C HIS A 105 8.23 -16.64 -7.00
N GLY A 106 9.22 -16.95 -6.17
CA GLY A 106 10.53 -17.44 -6.62
C GLY A 106 11.44 -16.37 -7.20
N GLU A 107 11.00 -15.11 -7.25
CA GLU A 107 11.80 -13.98 -7.71
C GLU A 107 12.23 -13.07 -6.55
N ASN A 108 13.36 -12.39 -6.74
CA ASN A 108 13.70 -11.29 -5.84
C ASN A 108 12.68 -10.15 -6.04
N GLY A 109 12.15 -9.62 -4.95
CA GLY A 109 11.10 -8.58 -4.98
C GLY A 109 11.47 -7.34 -5.79
N GLN A 110 12.76 -6.93 -5.79
CA GLN A 110 13.21 -5.79 -6.57
C GLN A 110 13.19 -6.09 -8.09
N PHE A 111 13.52 -7.31 -8.51
CA PHE A 111 13.46 -7.70 -9.92
C PHE A 111 12.01 -7.81 -10.39
N SER A 112 11.15 -8.46 -9.59
CA SER A 112 9.72 -8.55 -9.89
C SER A 112 9.08 -7.17 -10.04
N ARG A 113 9.24 -6.29 -9.03
CA ARG A 113 8.60 -4.98 -9.06
C ARG A 113 9.10 -4.07 -10.18
N VAL A 114 10.39 -4.12 -10.51
CA VAL A 114 10.92 -3.31 -11.62
C VAL A 114 10.32 -3.76 -12.95
N ARG A 115 10.22 -5.08 -13.20
CA ARG A 115 9.54 -5.59 -14.38
C ARG A 115 8.07 -5.16 -14.40
N ASP A 116 7.34 -5.43 -13.31
CA ASP A 116 5.89 -5.33 -13.26
C ASP A 116 5.37 -3.89 -13.20
N LEU A 117 6.17 -2.95 -12.69
CA LEU A 117 5.72 -1.57 -12.47
C LEU A 117 6.28 -0.56 -13.48
N THR A 118 7.14 -0.97 -14.42
CA THR A 118 7.67 -0.08 -15.43
C THR A 118 6.93 -0.26 -16.77
N PRO A 119 6.42 0.85 -17.37
CA PRO A 119 5.54 0.74 -18.53
C PRO A 119 6.26 0.56 -19.86
N VAL A 120 7.56 0.90 -19.93
CA VAL A 120 8.36 0.82 -21.14
C VAL A 120 9.72 0.21 -20.86
N VAL A 121 10.31 -0.40 -21.89
CA VAL A 121 11.66 -0.94 -21.80
C VAL A 121 12.67 0.20 -21.67
N ASP A 122 13.53 0.11 -20.67
CA ASP A 122 14.68 0.99 -20.50
C ASP A 122 15.98 0.19 -20.48
N GLN A 123 16.73 0.26 -21.58
CA GLN A 123 17.98 -0.50 -21.75
C GLN A 123 19.09 -0.02 -20.82
N SER A 124 18.98 1.19 -20.25
CA SER A 124 19.97 1.70 -19.27
C SER A 124 19.90 0.92 -17.95
N TRP A 125 18.79 0.26 -17.66
CA TRP A 125 18.60 -0.59 -16.47
C TRP A 125 19.15 -2.00 -16.69
N THR A 126 20.42 -2.11 -17.03
CA THR A 126 21.08 -3.37 -17.45
C THR A 126 20.93 -4.53 -16.49
N LYS A 127 20.72 -4.26 -15.21
CA LYS A 127 20.52 -5.26 -14.14
C LYS A 127 19.09 -5.81 -14.10
N TYR A 128 18.12 -5.09 -14.65
CA TYR A 128 16.70 -5.37 -14.48
C TYR A 128 16.00 -5.54 -15.83
N THR A 129 14.94 -6.34 -15.83
CA THR A 129 13.95 -6.33 -16.90
C THR A 129 12.95 -5.21 -16.62
N THR A 130 12.68 -4.36 -17.60
CA THR A 130 11.69 -3.27 -17.53
C THR A 130 10.63 -3.46 -18.61
N GLY A 131 9.49 -2.78 -18.50
CA GLY A 131 8.47 -2.72 -19.55
C GLY A 131 7.32 -3.74 -19.43
N GLY A 132 7.17 -4.43 -18.29
CA GLY A 132 6.12 -5.43 -18.08
C GLY A 132 4.79 -4.89 -17.53
N ALA A 133 4.65 -3.58 -17.34
CA ALA A 133 3.47 -3.00 -16.68
C ALA A 133 2.15 -3.26 -17.41
N THR A 134 2.18 -3.39 -18.74
CA THR A 134 0.98 -3.70 -19.53
C THR A 134 0.41 -5.06 -19.18
N ASP A 135 1.26 -6.09 -19.11
CA ASP A 135 0.84 -7.45 -18.75
C ASP A 135 0.45 -7.53 -17.27
N TYR A 136 1.18 -6.82 -16.41
CA TYR A 136 0.84 -6.74 -14.99
C TYR A 136 -0.51 -6.04 -14.75
N LEU A 137 -0.82 -4.98 -15.48
CA LEU A 137 -2.14 -4.36 -15.43
C LEU A 137 -3.24 -5.30 -15.95
N ALA A 138 -2.96 -6.05 -17.03
CA ALA A 138 -3.89 -7.06 -17.53
C ALA A 138 -4.14 -8.18 -16.51
N PHE A 139 -3.13 -8.61 -15.75
CA PHE A 139 -3.29 -9.52 -14.62
C PHE A 139 -4.20 -8.92 -13.54
N ILE A 140 -3.98 -7.65 -13.16
CA ILE A 140 -4.83 -6.97 -12.16
C ILE A 140 -6.28 -6.93 -12.65
N GLU A 141 -6.51 -6.50 -13.89
CA GLU A 141 -7.85 -6.32 -14.45
C GLU A 141 -8.59 -7.66 -14.63
N LYS A 142 -7.91 -8.66 -15.23
CA LYS A 142 -8.57 -9.90 -15.64
C LYS A 142 -8.63 -10.97 -14.55
N GLU A 143 -7.72 -10.94 -13.58
CA GLU A 143 -7.58 -12.01 -12.60
C GLU A 143 -7.78 -11.51 -11.17
N VAL A 144 -7.08 -10.43 -10.75
CA VAL A 144 -7.20 -9.90 -9.38
C VAL A 144 -8.60 -9.31 -9.15
N PHE A 145 -9.07 -8.44 -10.03
CA PHE A 145 -10.42 -7.85 -9.89
C PHE A 145 -11.49 -8.93 -9.86
N GLN A 146 -11.45 -9.89 -10.78
CA GLN A 146 -12.42 -10.97 -10.83
C GLN A 146 -12.41 -11.83 -9.56
N TYR A 147 -11.21 -12.13 -9.02
CA TYR A 147 -11.12 -12.87 -7.77
C TYR A 147 -11.77 -12.09 -6.62
N ILE A 148 -11.45 -10.81 -6.50
CA ILE A 148 -11.97 -9.95 -5.43
C ILE A 148 -13.49 -9.76 -5.57
N GLU A 149 -14.00 -9.51 -6.75
CA GLU A 149 -15.43 -9.30 -7.02
C GLU A 149 -16.28 -10.57 -6.79
N ARG A 150 -15.74 -11.75 -7.06
CA ARG A 150 -16.42 -13.03 -6.81
C ARG A 150 -16.44 -13.43 -5.34
N ASN A 151 -15.46 -13.02 -4.55
CA ASN A 151 -15.28 -13.51 -3.17
C ASN A 151 -15.65 -12.48 -2.10
N TYR A 152 -15.84 -11.21 -2.47
CA TYR A 152 -16.11 -10.13 -1.52
C TYR A 152 -17.24 -9.22 -1.99
N ARG A 153 -17.87 -8.55 -1.02
CA ARG A 153 -18.89 -7.54 -1.29
C ARG A 153 -18.22 -6.21 -1.62
N VAL A 154 -17.92 -6.02 -2.88
CA VAL A 154 -17.19 -4.82 -3.38
C VAL A 154 -18.13 -3.84 -4.08
N ASN A 155 -17.82 -2.57 -3.95
CA ASN A 155 -18.34 -1.53 -4.83
C ASN A 155 -17.39 -1.38 -6.02
N THR A 156 -17.79 -1.88 -7.17
CA THR A 156 -16.97 -1.90 -8.40
C THR A 156 -16.68 -0.52 -8.97
N GLU A 157 -17.50 0.48 -8.62
CA GLU A 157 -17.32 1.88 -9.01
C GLU A 157 -16.27 2.62 -8.16
N GLN A 158 -15.90 2.04 -7.02
CA GLN A 158 -15.02 2.66 -6.03
C GLN A 158 -13.75 1.84 -5.83
N LYS A 159 -12.94 1.76 -6.88
CA LYS A 159 -11.61 1.16 -6.84
C LYS A 159 -10.57 2.26 -6.65
N ILE A 160 -9.67 2.07 -5.69
CA ILE A 160 -8.56 2.97 -5.37
C ILE A 160 -7.27 2.26 -5.72
N LEU A 161 -6.40 2.88 -6.50
CA LEU A 161 -5.04 2.42 -6.74
C LEU A 161 -4.07 3.28 -5.94
N SER A 162 -3.24 2.65 -5.12
CA SER A 162 -2.17 3.35 -4.42
C SER A 162 -0.83 2.68 -4.63
N GLY A 163 0.20 3.50 -4.82
CA GLY A 163 1.57 3.02 -4.99
C GLY A 163 2.61 4.02 -4.53
N GLN A 164 3.77 3.48 -4.16
CA GLN A 164 4.95 4.20 -3.70
C GLN A 164 6.07 4.08 -4.74
N SER A 165 6.78 5.16 -5.02
CA SER A 165 7.97 5.14 -5.88
C SER A 165 7.62 4.64 -7.31
N LEU A 166 8.19 3.54 -7.79
CA LEU A 166 7.79 2.90 -9.05
C LEU A 166 6.31 2.50 -9.05
N GLY A 167 5.74 2.12 -7.89
CA GLY A 167 4.30 1.86 -7.76
C GLY A 167 3.46 3.13 -7.96
N GLY A 168 3.97 4.29 -7.54
CA GLY A 168 3.36 5.59 -7.81
C GLY A 168 3.42 5.96 -9.28
N SER A 169 4.55 5.70 -9.94
CA SER A 169 4.68 5.90 -11.40
C SER A 169 3.78 4.96 -12.20
N PHE A 170 3.66 3.71 -11.77
CA PHE A 170 2.70 2.77 -12.35
C PHE A 170 1.27 3.31 -12.23
N ALA A 171 0.89 3.84 -11.06
CA ALA A 171 -0.43 4.44 -10.88
C ALA A 171 -0.64 5.68 -11.77
N ALA A 172 0.37 6.55 -11.94
CA ALA A 172 0.34 7.68 -12.86
C ALA A 172 0.19 7.22 -14.34
N TRP A 173 0.88 6.13 -14.69
CA TRP A 173 0.75 5.54 -16.02
C TRP A 173 -0.65 4.96 -16.26
N VAL A 174 -1.22 4.23 -15.29
CA VAL A 174 -2.60 3.72 -15.40
C VAL A 174 -3.59 4.86 -15.55
N LEU A 175 -3.45 5.94 -14.77
CA LEU A 175 -4.27 7.15 -14.86
C LEU A 175 -4.32 7.74 -16.28
N LEU A 176 -3.20 7.67 -17.01
CA LEU A 176 -3.08 8.24 -18.36
C LEU A 176 -3.37 7.25 -19.50
N THR A 177 -3.54 5.97 -19.20
CA THR A 177 -3.76 4.92 -20.22
C THR A 177 -5.10 4.23 -20.10
N LYS A 178 -5.58 4.04 -18.88
CA LYS A 178 -6.86 3.38 -18.55
C LYS A 178 -7.50 4.04 -17.31
N PRO A 179 -7.84 5.34 -17.39
CA PRO A 179 -8.36 6.09 -16.23
C PRO A 179 -9.64 5.50 -15.63
N GLU A 180 -10.42 4.78 -16.44
CA GLU A 180 -11.69 4.17 -16.07
C GLU A 180 -11.55 2.97 -15.10
N LEU A 181 -10.34 2.39 -14.98
CA LEU A 181 -10.14 1.21 -14.12
C LEU A 181 -10.25 1.55 -12.63
N PHE A 182 -9.88 2.77 -12.24
CA PHE A 182 -9.91 3.21 -10.85
C PHE A 182 -10.56 4.58 -10.73
N SER A 183 -11.41 4.76 -9.76
CA SER A 183 -12.04 6.05 -9.46
C SER A 183 -11.10 7.00 -8.70
N THR A 184 -10.08 6.45 -8.05
CA THR A 184 -9.18 7.21 -7.19
C THR A 184 -7.75 6.67 -7.30
N TYR A 185 -6.79 7.59 -7.33
CA TYR A 185 -5.37 7.33 -7.41
C TYR A 185 -4.65 8.04 -6.27
N ILE A 186 -3.87 7.29 -5.48
CA ILE A 186 -3.02 7.82 -4.40
C ILE A 186 -1.57 7.52 -4.78
N LEU A 187 -0.87 8.54 -5.24
CA LEU A 187 0.51 8.45 -5.70
C LEU A 187 1.44 9.00 -4.61
N THR A 188 2.28 8.15 -4.06
CA THR A 188 3.27 8.58 -3.06
C THR A 188 4.67 8.50 -3.63
N SER A 189 5.39 9.59 -3.55
CA SER A 189 6.76 9.75 -4.07
C SER A 189 6.95 9.07 -5.44
N PRO A 190 6.12 9.38 -6.45
CA PRO A 190 6.15 8.66 -7.72
C PRO A 190 7.46 8.92 -8.45
N SER A 191 8.11 7.85 -8.96
CA SER A 191 9.36 7.93 -9.74
C SER A 191 9.08 8.46 -11.15
N LEU A 192 8.66 9.73 -11.27
CA LEU A 192 8.27 10.36 -12.54
C LEU A 192 9.45 10.61 -13.48
N TRP A 193 10.68 10.52 -12.95
CA TRP A 193 11.95 10.61 -13.68
C TRP A 193 12.25 9.36 -14.53
N PHE A 194 11.54 8.24 -14.31
CA PHE A 194 11.82 6.98 -15.01
C PHE A 194 11.84 7.19 -16.54
N LYS A 195 12.87 6.64 -17.19
CA LYS A 195 13.07 6.72 -18.64
C LYS A 195 13.09 8.17 -19.16
N ASN A 196 13.91 9.03 -18.51
CA ASN A 196 14.07 10.44 -18.87
C ASN A 196 12.72 11.17 -18.90
N ASP A 197 11.97 11.11 -17.81
CA ASP A 197 10.68 11.81 -17.68
C ASP A 197 9.61 11.34 -18.69
N TRP A 198 9.68 10.10 -19.18
CA TRP A 198 8.78 9.57 -20.22
C TRP A 198 7.28 9.78 -19.92
N ILE A 199 6.90 9.80 -18.66
CA ILE A 199 5.50 10.01 -18.25
C ILE A 199 4.94 11.36 -18.76
N PHE A 200 5.78 12.37 -18.91
CA PHE A 200 5.37 13.69 -19.43
C PHE A 200 5.10 13.68 -20.94
N GLU A 201 5.79 12.82 -21.69
CA GLU A 201 5.47 12.59 -23.10
C GLU A 201 4.14 11.86 -23.25
N LEU A 202 3.90 10.87 -22.37
CA LEU A 202 2.63 10.15 -22.34
C LEU A 202 1.47 11.10 -22.01
N GLU A 203 1.65 11.99 -21.02
CA GLU A 203 0.65 12.98 -20.64
C GLU A 203 0.34 13.95 -21.79
N ASN A 204 1.36 14.41 -22.53
CA ASN A 204 1.14 15.23 -23.73
C ASN A 204 0.26 14.51 -24.76
N LYS A 205 0.59 13.24 -25.06
CA LYS A 205 -0.19 12.43 -26.01
C LYS A 205 -1.63 12.20 -25.54
N TYR A 206 -1.83 12.07 -24.22
CA TYR A 206 -3.17 11.99 -23.64
C TYR A 206 -3.94 13.30 -23.83
N ALA A 207 -3.32 14.45 -23.53
CA ALA A 207 -3.92 15.78 -23.64
C ALA A 207 -4.30 16.18 -25.07
N GLU A 208 -3.54 15.72 -26.07
CA GLU A 208 -3.86 15.93 -27.48
C GLU A 208 -5.21 15.32 -27.88
N LYS A 209 -5.56 14.19 -27.28
CA LYS A 209 -6.73 13.39 -27.64
C LYS A 209 -7.90 13.53 -26.66
N ASN A 210 -7.65 13.98 -25.43
CA ASN A 210 -8.63 13.96 -24.36
C ASN A 210 -8.74 15.34 -23.68
N LYS A 211 -9.97 15.78 -23.45
CA LYS A 211 -10.30 16.98 -22.67
C LYS A 211 -10.89 16.64 -21.29
N SER A 212 -11.11 15.37 -21.03
CA SER A 212 -11.63 14.86 -19.76
C SER A 212 -10.72 13.80 -19.17
N LEU A 213 -10.68 13.74 -17.84
CA LEU A 213 -9.99 12.73 -17.08
C LEU A 213 -10.80 12.49 -15.80
N GLN A 214 -11.65 11.48 -15.82
CA GLN A 214 -12.57 11.21 -14.70
C GLN A 214 -11.85 10.47 -13.58
N ALA A 215 -11.23 11.19 -12.67
CA ALA A 215 -10.49 10.59 -11.55
C ALA A 215 -10.35 11.55 -10.37
N ASN A 216 -10.29 10.98 -9.16
CA ASN A 216 -9.77 11.67 -7.99
C ASN A 216 -8.29 11.29 -7.84
N VAL A 217 -7.42 12.26 -7.78
CA VAL A 217 -5.97 12.06 -7.66
C VAL A 217 -5.47 12.78 -6.42
N PHE A 218 -4.79 12.04 -5.57
CA PHE A 218 -3.96 12.60 -4.52
C PHE A 218 -2.52 12.23 -4.73
N MET A 219 -1.62 13.22 -4.70
CA MET A 219 -0.18 12.98 -4.83
C MET A 219 0.56 13.56 -3.63
N ALA A 220 1.49 12.79 -3.06
CA ALA A 220 2.33 13.22 -1.95
C ALA A 220 3.80 12.87 -2.23
N THR A 221 4.72 13.79 -1.92
CA THR A 221 6.16 13.56 -1.98
C THR A 221 6.81 14.21 -0.77
N GLY A 222 7.79 13.56 -0.16
CA GLY A 222 8.47 14.10 1.02
C GLY A 222 9.34 15.28 0.68
N ALA A 223 9.32 16.31 1.53
CA ALA A 223 10.14 17.51 1.34
C ALA A 223 11.65 17.23 1.36
N LEU A 224 12.06 16.11 1.96
CA LEU A 224 13.48 15.68 1.98
C LEU A 224 13.89 14.89 0.73
N GLU A 225 13.00 14.69 -0.24
CA GLU A 225 13.29 13.91 -1.44
C GLU A 225 13.87 14.79 -2.57
N THR A 226 14.94 15.50 -2.27
CA THR A 226 15.64 16.42 -3.18
C THR A 226 17.10 16.02 -3.36
N LEU A 227 17.77 16.54 -4.42
CA LEU A 227 19.20 16.34 -4.65
C LEU A 227 20.04 16.84 -3.47
N GLU A 228 19.64 17.94 -2.83
CA GLU A 228 20.34 18.53 -1.67
C GLU A 228 20.34 17.57 -0.47
N ASN A 229 19.28 16.75 -0.33
CA ASN A 229 19.16 15.75 0.73
C ASN A 229 19.69 14.36 0.32
N GLY A 230 20.47 14.29 -0.77
CA GLY A 230 21.17 13.07 -1.19
C GLY A 230 20.35 12.12 -2.06
N MET A 231 19.19 12.52 -2.53
CA MET A 231 18.47 11.76 -3.57
C MET A 231 19.26 11.83 -4.88
N LYS A 232 19.16 10.76 -5.70
CA LYS A 232 19.76 10.75 -7.05
C LYS A 232 18.93 11.53 -8.05
N GLU A 233 17.64 11.61 -7.80
CA GLU A 233 16.65 12.30 -8.62
C GLU A 233 15.85 13.25 -7.74
N ASP A 234 15.51 14.41 -8.23
CA ASP A 234 14.68 15.37 -7.51
C ASP A 234 13.20 14.97 -7.63
N MET A 235 12.74 14.22 -6.65
CA MET A 235 11.36 13.74 -6.60
C MET A 235 10.37 14.89 -6.39
N VAL A 236 10.76 15.91 -5.63
CA VAL A 236 9.93 17.11 -5.38
C VAL A 236 9.74 17.90 -6.66
N ALA A 237 10.80 18.16 -7.40
CA ALA A 237 10.71 18.85 -8.70
C ALA A 237 9.82 18.07 -9.69
N GLY A 238 9.99 16.75 -9.77
CA GLY A 238 9.16 15.88 -10.59
C GLY A 238 7.68 15.95 -10.20
N HIS A 239 7.38 15.91 -8.90
CA HIS A 239 6.03 16.05 -8.34
C HIS A 239 5.39 17.39 -8.76
N VAL A 240 6.05 18.51 -8.45
CA VAL A 240 5.56 19.86 -8.76
C VAL A 240 5.31 20.03 -10.27
N LYS A 241 6.23 19.56 -11.09
CA LYS A 241 6.12 19.57 -12.54
C LYS A 241 4.88 18.80 -13.02
N PHE A 242 4.63 17.61 -12.50
CA PHE A 242 3.50 16.77 -12.91
C PHE A 242 2.15 17.34 -12.44
N ALA A 243 2.06 17.75 -11.17
CA ALA A 243 0.85 18.37 -10.62
C ALA A 243 0.46 19.65 -11.40
N ASN A 244 1.43 20.55 -11.66
CA ASN A 244 1.19 21.77 -12.40
C ASN A 244 0.76 21.47 -13.85
N ARG A 245 1.33 20.45 -14.46
CA ARG A 245 0.94 20.02 -15.80
C ARG A 245 -0.51 19.54 -15.84
N LEU A 246 -0.91 18.65 -14.95
CA LEU A 246 -2.29 18.18 -14.87
C LEU A 246 -3.28 19.33 -14.61
N ARG A 247 -2.93 20.28 -13.76
CA ARG A 247 -3.74 21.48 -13.49
C ARG A 247 -3.88 22.37 -14.75
N SER A 248 -2.80 22.59 -15.48
CA SER A 248 -2.81 23.44 -16.68
C SER A 248 -3.69 22.91 -17.80
N ARG A 249 -3.98 21.59 -17.81
CA ARG A 249 -4.85 20.96 -18.83
C ARG A 249 -6.33 21.23 -18.61
N ASN A 250 -6.74 21.58 -17.39
CA ASN A 250 -8.15 21.79 -17.02
C ASN A 250 -9.04 20.61 -17.46
N TYR A 251 -8.57 19.36 -17.24
CA TYR A 251 -9.34 18.19 -17.58
C TYR A 251 -10.69 18.17 -16.86
N GLN A 252 -11.77 18.00 -17.63
CA GLN A 252 -13.10 17.84 -17.04
C GLN A 252 -13.17 16.54 -16.21
N GLY A 253 -13.65 16.63 -14.97
CA GLY A 253 -13.80 15.49 -14.08
C GLY A 253 -12.56 15.14 -13.25
N LEU A 254 -11.41 15.76 -13.49
CA LEU A 254 -10.24 15.60 -12.64
C LEU A 254 -10.37 16.39 -11.35
N LYS A 255 -10.28 15.68 -10.22
CA LYS A 255 -10.10 16.29 -8.91
C LYS A 255 -8.69 15.98 -8.44
N LEU A 256 -7.82 16.99 -8.46
CA LEU A 256 -6.41 16.86 -8.09
C LEU A 256 -6.11 17.62 -6.81
N ALA A 257 -5.62 16.89 -5.81
CA ALA A 257 -4.96 17.45 -4.64
C ALA A 257 -3.53 16.87 -4.54
N ASP A 258 -2.60 17.67 -4.06
CA ASP A 258 -1.22 17.23 -3.87
C ASP A 258 -0.55 17.97 -2.70
N GLU A 259 0.51 17.38 -2.18
CA GLU A 259 1.25 17.93 -1.06
C GLU A 259 2.72 17.50 -1.10
N VAL A 260 3.62 18.46 -0.92
CA VAL A 260 5.00 18.17 -0.52
C VAL A 260 5.01 18.12 1.01
N VAL A 261 5.24 16.93 1.56
CA VAL A 261 5.04 16.64 2.99
C VAL A 261 6.30 16.99 3.77
N GLU A 262 6.22 18.02 4.59
CA GLU A 262 7.34 18.48 5.42
C GLU A 262 7.85 17.37 6.37
N GLY A 263 9.17 17.33 6.55
CA GLY A 263 9.84 16.41 7.47
C GLY A 263 9.81 14.94 7.08
N THR A 264 9.35 14.59 5.86
CA THR A 264 9.35 13.21 5.37
C THR A 264 10.34 12.97 4.25
N ASP A 265 10.88 11.75 4.24
CA ASP A 265 11.77 11.20 3.22
C ASP A 265 11.01 10.18 2.34
N HIS A 266 11.74 9.54 1.44
CA HIS A 266 11.17 8.55 0.51
C HIS A 266 10.42 7.38 1.17
N TYR A 267 10.79 7.01 2.38
CA TYR A 267 10.17 5.88 3.09
C TYR A 267 9.01 6.31 4.00
N SER A 268 9.17 7.43 4.68
CA SER A 268 8.19 7.95 5.63
C SER A 268 7.01 8.68 4.96
N THR A 269 7.15 9.07 3.69
CA THR A 269 6.07 9.69 2.92
C THR A 269 4.89 8.75 2.68
N PHE A 270 5.13 7.44 2.47
CA PHE A 270 4.06 6.51 2.11
C PHE A 270 2.93 6.43 3.17
N PRO A 271 3.19 6.17 4.46
CA PRO A 271 2.12 6.12 5.46
C PRO A 271 1.36 7.44 5.59
N VAL A 272 2.04 8.58 5.49
CA VAL A 272 1.43 9.90 5.57
C VAL A 272 0.57 10.17 4.34
N GLY A 273 1.11 9.99 3.16
CA GLY A 273 0.41 10.21 1.89
C GLY A 273 -0.80 9.29 1.71
N LEU A 274 -0.66 8.00 2.06
CA LEU A 274 -1.78 7.07 2.05
C LEU A 274 -2.90 7.51 3.00
N SER A 275 -2.55 7.93 4.22
CA SER A 275 -3.54 8.41 5.20
C SER A 275 -4.29 9.62 4.69
N LYS A 276 -3.58 10.64 4.19
CA LYS A 276 -4.18 11.88 3.67
C LYS A 276 -5.04 11.62 2.44
N GLY A 277 -4.56 10.80 1.50
CA GLY A 277 -5.31 10.43 0.30
C GLY A 277 -6.60 9.68 0.60
N LEU A 278 -6.61 8.78 1.59
CA LEU A 278 -7.82 8.09 2.02
C LEU A 278 -8.80 9.02 2.73
N VAL A 279 -8.33 10.00 3.54
CA VAL A 279 -9.21 11.00 4.16
C VAL A 279 -9.92 11.81 3.08
N LEU A 280 -9.19 12.34 2.09
CA LEU A 280 -9.78 13.08 0.96
C LEU A 280 -10.78 12.24 0.18
N PHE A 281 -10.48 10.96 -0.05
CA PHE A 281 -11.42 10.04 -0.69
C PHE A 281 -12.71 9.88 0.13
N TYR A 282 -12.62 9.74 1.45
CA TYR A 282 -13.80 9.57 2.32
C TYR A 282 -14.64 10.84 2.46
N GLU A 283 -14.03 12.02 2.38
CA GLU A 283 -14.72 13.31 2.41
C GLU A 283 -15.45 13.62 1.10
N SER A 284 -15.01 12.99 0.00
CA SER A 284 -15.62 13.16 -1.31
C SER A 284 -16.83 12.23 -1.58
N GLN A 285 -17.16 11.33 -0.62
CA GLN A 285 -18.28 10.38 -0.66
C GLN A 285 -19.52 10.95 0.02
#